data_4c3c1b1a36c89860e9f50404f9db99ba
#
_entry.id   4c3c1b1a36c89860e9f50404f9db99ba
#
_cell.length_a   1.000
_cell.length_b   1.000
_cell.length_c   1.000
_cell.angle_alpha   90.00
_cell.angle_beta   90.00
_cell.angle_gamma   90.00
#
_symmetry.space_group_name_H-M   'P 1'
#
loop_
_entity.id
_entity.type
_entity.pdbx_description
1 polymer ?
#
loop_
_entity_poly.entity_id
_entity_poly.type
_entity_poly.pdbx_seq_one_letter_code
_entity_poly.pdbx_strand_id
1 'polypeptide(L)'
;KGITVYRDGSRSGVLVSNDDKGTKKEEVVTFMETQAPKRPKVIEADVIKFNNNSEKWIAVVGTIDGRPYEIFTGRAEDSFSILGHVDKGWVIRSKTDDGRARYDFQYEDKDGYKTTIEGLSRTFTQEYWNYAKLISGVLRHGMPINFVVDMVNNLHLSDETLNTWKKGVVRSLKRFIPDGTKPAENVCPS
;
A
#
# COMPACT_ATOMS: atom_id res chain seq x y z
N LYS A 1 3.85 46.69 -9.60
CA LYS A 1 4.87 45.75 -10.12
C LYS A 1 4.73 44.46 -9.35
N GLY A 2 3.97 43.49 -9.90
CA GLY A 2 3.80 42.15 -9.31
C GLY A 2 4.96 41.26 -9.69
N ILE A 3 5.60 40.65 -8.70
CA ILE A 3 6.57 39.60 -8.92
C ILE A 3 5.79 38.28 -8.88
N THR A 4 5.62 37.67 -10.03
CA THR A 4 5.07 36.31 -10.13
C THR A 4 6.21 35.34 -9.87
N VAL A 5 6.19 34.65 -8.73
CA VAL A 5 7.12 33.56 -8.45
C VAL A 5 6.49 32.27 -8.97
N TYR A 6 6.96 31.80 -10.11
CA TYR A 6 6.69 30.43 -10.58
C TYR A 6 7.55 29.48 -9.77
N ARG A 7 6.93 28.65 -8.94
CA ARG A 7 7.56 27.42 -8.43
C ARG A 7 7.28 26.32 -9.43
N ASP A 8 8.14 26.27 -10.43
CA ASP A 8 8.19 25.14 -11.34
C ASP A 8 9.10 24.07 -10.77
N GLY A 9 8.51 22.94 -10.34
CA GLY A 9 9.23 21.77 -9.80
C GLY A 9 9.72 20.82 -10.89
N SER A 10 9.78 21.25 -12.13
CA SER A 10 10.28 20.45 -13.24
C SER A 10 11.72 20.86 -13.59
N ARG A 11 12.69 20.05 -13.21
CA ARG A 11 14.06 20.15 -13.76
C ARG A 11 14.06 19.51 -15.13
N SER A 12 13.89 20.31 -16.17
CA SER A 12 14.22 19.93 -17.53
C SER A 12 15.70 20.22 -17.78
N GLY A 13 16.53 19.18 -17.81
CA GLY A 13 17.89 19.27 -18.29
C GLY A 13 17.91 19.18 -19.81
N VAL A 14 18.06 20.29 -20.51
CA VAL A 14 18.28 20.28 -21.95
C VAL A 14 19.77 20.25 -22.18
N LEU A 15 20.29 19.12 -22.68
CA LEU A 15 21.62 19.03 -23.30
C LEU A 15 21.42 19.25 -24.80
N VAL A 16 21.80 20.44 -25.27
CA VAL A 16 21.89 20.73 -26.71
C VAL A 16 23.30 20.42 -27.18
N SER A 17 23.49 19.34 -27.92
CA SER A 17 24.66 19.15 -28.75
C SER A 17 24.25 19.36 -30.21
N ASN A 18 24.80 20.42 -30.80
CA ASN A 18 24.78 20.60 -32.26
C ASN A 18 25.78 19.65 -32.86
N ASP A 19 25.31 18.63 -33.57
CA ASP A 19 25.97 18.15 -34.78
C ASP A 19 25.02 17.30 -35.64
N ASP A 20 25.01 17.63 -36.90
CA ASP A 20 24.17 17.17 -37.98
C ASP A 20 24.28 15.66 -38.25
N LYS A 21 23.18 14.95 -38.26
CA LYS A 21 22.69 13.86 -39.10
C LYS A 21 21.95 12.78 -38.30
N GLY A 22 20.66 12.75 -38.50
CA GLY A 22 19.81 11.64 -38.03
C GLY A 22 19.02 11.98 -36.78
N THR A 23 17.85 12.54 -36.97
CA THR A 23 16.90 12.87 -35.88
C THR A 23 16.42 11.61 -35.13
N LYS A 24 17.20 11.11 -34.18
CA LYS A 24 16.66 10.36 -33.08
C LYS A 24 15.99 11.39 -32.18
N LYS A 25 14.65 11.40 -32.13
CA LYS A 25 13.91 12.12 -31.09
C LYS A 25 14.38 11.51 -29.76
N GLU A 26 15.19 12.23 -28.99
CA GLU A 26 15.49 11.88 -27.61
C GLU A 26 14.15 11.98 -26.87
N GLU A 27 13.66 10.85 -26.35
CA GLU A 27 12.52 10.83 -25.46
C GLU A 27 12.94 11.53 -24.17
N VAL A 28 12.36 12.71 -23.92
CA VAL A 28 12.58 13.43 -22.66
C VAL A 28 11.86 12.67 -21.55
N VAL A 29 12.61 11.98 -20.71
CA VAL A 29 12.07 11.32 -19.53
C VAL A 29 11.75 12.37 -18.47
N THR A 30 10.46 12.55 -18.19
CA THR A 30 9.98 13.48 -17.16
C THR A 30 9.50 12.69 -15.96
N PHE A 31 10.10 12.92 -14.80
CA PHE A 31 9.61 12.38 -13.53
C PHE A 31 8.51 13.28 -12.98
N MET A 32 7.34 12.68 -12.70
CA MET A 32 6.27 13.36 -12.00
C MET A 32 6.39 13.06 -10.50
N GLU A 33 6.73 14.08 -9.71
CA GLU A 33 6.70 13.97 -8.26
C GLU A 33 5.27 14.14 -7.76
N THR A 34 4.76 13.14 -7.06
CA THR A 34 3.43 13.19 -6.45
C THR A 34 3.53 13.13 -4.93
N GLN A 35 2.74 13.97 -4.27
CA GLN A 35 2.60 13.89 -2.82
C GLN A 35 1.45 12.95 -2.46
N ALA A 36 1.68 12.10 -1.47
CA ALA A 36 0.61 11.24 -0.95
C ALA A 36 -0.52 12.11 -0.36
N PRO A 37 -1.79 11.78 -0.59
CA PRO A 37 -2.91 12.43 0.06
C PRO A 37 -2.74 12.38 1.58
N LYS A 38 -3.11 13.46 2.26
CA LYS A 38 -3.06 13.51 3.72
C LYS A 38 -3.99 12.44 4.31
N ARG A 39 -3.40 11.54 5.10
CA ARG A 39 -4.17 10.48 5.75
C ARG A 39 -5.16 11.04 6.77
N PRO A 40 -6.46 10.74 6.64
CA PRO A 40 -7.44 11.02 7.70
C PRO A 40 -7.09 10.27 8.99
N LYS A 41 -7.58 10.77 10.13
CA LYS A 41 -7.38 10.10 11.42
C LYS A 41 -8.00 8.70 11.43
N VAL A 42 -9.16 8.55 10.82
CA VAL A 42 -9.91 7.29 10.69
C VAL A 42 -10.12 7.01 9.21
N ILE A 43 -9.83 5.81 8.77
CA ILE A 43 -10.12 5.32 7.41
C ILE A 43 -10.84 3.99 7.47
N GLU A 44 -11.74 3.76 6.51
CA GLU A 44 -12.38 2.47 6.35
C GLU A 44 -11.37 1.40 5.95
N ALA A 45 -11.62 0.17 6.38
CA ALA A 45 -10.74 -0.94 6.07
C ALA A 45 -11.50 -2.22 5.81
N ASP A 46 -11.04 -2.97 4.82
CA ASP A 46 -11.48 -4.33 4.55
C ASP A 46 -10.58 -5.33 5.26
N VAL A 47 -11.17 -6.38 5.79
CA VAL A 47 -10.47 -7.50 6.45
C VAL A 47 -10.48 -8.69 5.52
N ILE A 48 -9.30 -9.09 5.04
CA ILE A 48 -9.13 -10.23 4.15
C ILE A 48 -8.37 -11.33 4.91
N LYS A 49 -8.97 -12.51 4.96
CA LYS A 49 -8.38 -13.69 5.62
C LYS A 49 -7.67 -14.55 4.58
N PHE A 50 -6.50 -15.03 4.93
CA PHE A 50 -5.72 -15.96 4.09
C PHE A 50 -4.93 -16.94 4.98
N ASN A 51 -4.46 -18.03 4.38
CA ASN A 51 -3.58 -18.98 5.05
C ASN A 51 -2.13 -18.74 4.64
N ASN A 52 -1.23 -18.82 5.60
CA ASN A 52 0.20 -18.79 5.41
C ASN A 52 0.82 -19.99 6.16
N ASN A 53 1.28 -21.01 5.44
CA ASN A 53 1.80 -22.24 5.99
C ASN A 53 0.93 -22.87 7.07
N SER A 54 -0.35 -23.09 6.77
CA SER A 54 -1.37 -23.63 7.69
C SER A 54 -1.78 -22.70 8.84
N GLU A 55 -1.12 -21.56 9.01
CA GLU A 55 -1.52 -20.53 9.96
C GLU A 55 -2.58 -19.62 9.34
N LYS A 56 -3.53 -19.19 10.15
CA LYS A 56 -4.53 -18.19 9.75
C LYS A 56 -3.94 -16.79 9.85
N TRP A 57 -4.02 -16.07 8.77
CA TRP A 57 -3.54 -14.70 8.66
C TRP A 57 -4.64 -13.74 8.24
N ILE A 58 -4.44 -12.47 8.54
CA ILE A 58 -5.33 -11.38 8.14
C ILE A 58 -4.53 -10.29 7.46
N ALA A 59 -5.14 -9.72 6.42
CA ALA A 59 -4.75 -8.43 5.87
C ALA A 59 -5.86 -7.42 6.18
N VAL A 60 -5.51 -6.32 6.81
CA VAL A 60 -6.37 -5.16 7.01
C VAL A 60 -5.96 -4.12 5.97
N VAL A 61 -6.81 -3.88 4.99
CA VAL A 61 -6.55 -2.96 3.89
C VAL A 61 -7.36 -1.69 4.11
N GLY A 62 -6.69 -0.63 4.54
CA GLY A 62 -7.30 0.69 4.70
C GLY A 62 -7.48 1.36 3.35
N THR A 63 -8.66 1.92 3.10
CA THR A 63 -9.04 2.53 1.83
C THR A 63 -9.42 4.00 1.99
N ILE A 64 -9.14 4.79 0.97
CA ILE A 64 -9.66 6.15 0.80
C ILE A 64 -10.40 6.18 -0.53
N ASP A 65 -11.67 6.56 -0.52
CA ASP A 65 -12.54 6.55 -1.70
C ASP A 65 -12.55 5.20 -2.45
N GLY A 66 -12.56 4.09 -1.67
CA GLY A 66 -12.56 2.73 -2.20
C GLY A 66 -11.21 2.23 -2.75
N ARG A 67 -10.18 3.07 -2.74
CA ARG A 67 -8.85 2.73 -3.20
C ARG A 67 -7.94 2.34 -2.03
N PRO A 68 -7.18 1.23 -2.10
CA PRO A 68 -6.18 0.88 -1.09
C PRO A 68 -5.17 2.01 -0.85
N TYR A 69 -5.04 2.38 0.40
CA TYR A 69 -4.11 3.41 0.87
C TYR A 69 -3.02 2.83 1.76
N GLU A 70 -3.35 1.84 2.56
CA GLU A 70 -2.43 1.15 3.46
C GLU A 70 -2.85 -0.30 3.68
N ILE A 71 -1.88 -1.14 4.03
CA ILE A 71 -2.11 -2.54 4.36
C ILE A 71 -1.35 -2.89 5.64
N PHE A 72 -2.00 -3.69 6.48
CA PHE A 72 -1.44 -4.31 7.67
C PHE A 72 -1.68 -5.80 7.61
N THR A 73 -0.70 -6.61 7.96
CA THR A 73 -0.84 -8.07 7.96
C THR A 73 -0.35 -8.68 9.26
N GLY A 74 -1.03 -9.68 9.75
CA GLY A 74 -0.65 -10.39 10.95
C GLY A 74 -1.36 -11.73 11.10
N ARG A 75 -0.91 -12.52 12.07
CA ARG A 75 -1.55 -13.79 12.41
C ARG A 75 -2.90 -13.55 13.07
N ALA A 76 -3.88 -14.40 12.76
CA ALA A 76 -5.22 -14.32 13.29
C ALA A 76 -5.38 -14.94 14.68
N GLU A 77 -4.39 -15.63 15.20
CA GLU A 77 -4.53 -16.51 16.37
C GLU A 77 -4.02 -15.91 17.68
N ASP A 78 -3.13 -14.92 17.64
CA ASP A 78 -2.54 -14.37 18.87
C ASP A 78 -3.43 -13.29 19.51
N SER A 79 -2.95 -12.08 19.56
CA SER A 79 -3.67 -10.95 20.17
C SER A 79 -4.64 -10.25 19.20
N PHE A 80 -4.69 -10.71 17.94
CA PHE A 80 -5.56 -10.16 16.90
C PHE A 80 -6.71 -11.11 16.54
N SER A 81 -7.50 -11.44 17.54
CA SER A 81 -8.71 -12.26 17.34
C SER A 81 -9.84 -11.42 16.80
N ILE A 82 -9.93 -11.32 15.47
CA ILE A 82 -11.13 -10.78 14.83
C ILE A 82 -12.14 -11.91 14.68
N LEU A 83 -13.38 -11.62 15.08
CA LEU A 83 -14.50 -12.54 14.89
C LEU A 83 -14.61 -12.97 13.43
N GLY A 84 -14.88 -14.26 13.20
CA GLY A 84 -14.85 -14.86 11.87
C GLY A 84 -15.76 -14.21 10.82
N HIS A 85 -16.79 -13.48 11.24
CA HIS A 85 -17.73 -12.79 10.38
C HIS A 85 -17.37 -11.33 10.08
N VAL A 86 -16.30 -10.78 10.70
CA VAL A 86 -15.88 -9.39 10.49
C VAL A 86 -15.08 -9.30 9.20
N ASP A 87 -15.61 -8.58 8.24
CA ASP A 87 -14.98 -8.32 6.94
C ASP A 87 -14.63 -6.86 6.72
N LYS A 88 -15.13 -5.97 7.60
CA LYS A 88 -14.90 -4.51 7.52
C LYS A 88 -14.68 -3.91 8.89
N GLY A 89 -14.05 -2.73 8.90
CA GLY A 89 -13.82 -1.94 10.09
C GLY A 89 -13.14 -0.62 9.76
N TRP A 90 -12.45 -0.06 10.73
CA TRP A 90 -11.76 1.22 10.62
C TRP A 90 -10.36 1.12 11.19
N VAL A 91 -9.39 1.71 10.50
CA VAL A 91 -8.05 1.93 11.04
C VAL A 91 -7.96 3.34 11.59
N ILE A 92 -7.71 3.44 12.88
CA ILE A 92 -7.58 4.70 13.61
C ILE A 92 -6.11 4.99 13.84
N ARG A 93 -5.64 6.16 13.38
CA ARG A 93 -4.29 6.62 13.67
C ARG A 93 -4.32 7.61 14.82
N SER A 94 -3.58 7.30 15.87
CA SER A 94 -3.33 8.16 17.01
C SER A 94 -1.84 8.40 17.20
N LYS A 95 -1.48 9.18 18.20
CA LYS A 95 -0.10 9.33 18.66
C LYS A 95 0.02 8.74 20.06
N THR A 96 1.12 8.09 20.33
CA THR A 96 1.54 7.70 21.68
C THR A 96 2.08 8.91 22.43
N ASP A 97 2.27 8.78 23.73
CA ASP A 97 2.78 9.86 24.60
C ASP A 97 4.18 10.34 24.18
N ASP A 98 4.99 9.46 23.58
CA ASP A 98 6.29 9.74 23.00
C ASP A 98 6.23 10.28 21.55
N GLY A 99 5.02 10.61 21.06
CA GLY A 99 4.79 11.22 19.75
C GLY A 99 4.83 10.26 18.55
N ARG A 100 5.04 8.95 18.76
CA ARG A 100 5.03 7.96 17.68
C ARG A 100 3.62 7.68 17.17
N ALA A 101 3.52 7.31 15.90
CA ALA A 101 2.24 6.91 15.34
C ALA A 101 1.81 5.54 15.90
N ARG A 102 0.58 5.48 16.42
CA ARG A 102 -0.12 4.26 16.81
C ARG A 102 -1.28 4.01 15.84
N TYR A 103 -1.47 2.76 15.46
CA TYR A 103 -2.57 2.33 14.61
C TYR A 103 -3.40 1.31 15.38
N ASP A 104 -4.70 1.59 15.49
CA ASP A 104 -5.68 0.72 16.14
C ASP A 104 -6.69 0.27 15.09
N PHE A 105 -7.23 -0.94 15.24
CA PHE A 105 -8.30 -1.42 14.38
C PHE A 105 -9.60 -1.53 15.18
N GLN A 106 -10.65 -0.88 14.68
CA GLN A 106 -11.99 -0.93 15.28
C GLN A 106 -12.95 -1.61 14.33
N TYR A 107 -13.79 -2.47 14.85
CA TYR A 107 -14.88 -3.08 14.10
C TYR A 107 -16.16 -3.10 14.93
N GLU A 108 -17.28 -3.31 14.25
CA GLU A 108 -18.59 -3.46 14.85
C GLU A 108 -19.02 -4.91 14.71
N ASP A 109 -19.50 -5.50 15.80
CA ASP A 109 -20.04 -6.84 15.81
C ASP A 109 -21.48 -6.86 15.31
N LYS A 110 -22.10 -8.06 15.29
CA LYS A 110 -23.48 -8.24 14.82
C LYS A 110 -24.52 -7.53 15.68
N ASP A 111 -24.20 -7.24 16.92
CA ASP A 111 -25.07 -6.61 17.90
C ASP A 111 -24.85 -5.09 17.96
N GLY A 112 -23.96 -4.56 17.11
CA GLY A 112 -23.64 -3.15 17.03
C GLY A 112 -22.62 -2.65 18.05
N TYR A 113 -21.97 -3.56 18.79
CA TYR A 113 -20.91 -3.17 19.73
C TYR A 113 -19.59 -2.95 19.00
N LYS A 114 -18.94 -1.84 19.34
CA LYS A 114 -17.62 -1.50 18.78
C LYS A 114 -16.51 -2.09 19.62
N THR A 115 -15.70 -2.92 18.99
CA THR A 115 -14.49 -3.50 19.57
C THR A 115 -13.27 -2.85 18.95
N THR A 116 -12.30 -2.46 19.79
CA THR A 116 -11.04 -1.84 19.33
C THR A 116 -9.87 -2.72 19.72
N ILE A 117 -9.05 -3.06 18.73
CA ILE A 117 -7.78 -3.75 18.92
C ILE A 117 -6.69 -2.69 18.83
N GLU A 118 -6.02 -2.47 19.96
CA GLU A 118 -5.05 -1.40 20.09
C GLU A 118 -3.64 -1.83 19.65
N GLY A 119 -2.96 -0.90 19.00
CA GLY A 119 -1.54 -1.03 18.73
C GLY A 119 -1.17 -2.14 17.76
N LEU A 120 -1.68 -2.12 16.53
CA LEU A 120 -1.38 -3.11 15.48
C LEU A 120 0.14 -3.38 15.32
N SER A 121 0.99 -2.37 15.49
CA SER A 121 2.44 -2.53 15.39
C SER A 121 3.06 -3.40 16.49
N ARG A 122 2.37 -3.56 17.64
CA ARG A 122 2.82 -4.43 18.73
C ARG A 122 2.31 -5.86 18.55
N THR A 123 1.19 -6.00 17.87
CA THR A 123 0.51 -7.27 17.63
C THR A 123 1.13 -8.04 16.48
N PHE A 124 1.65 -7.34 15.49
CA PHE A 124 2.17 -7.95 14.27
C PHE A 124 3.69 -8.12 14.31
N THR A 125 4.18 -9.23 13.75
CA THR A 125 5.61 -9.51 13.63
C THR A 125 6.31 -8.40 12.85
N GLN A 126 7.42 -7.88 13.37
CA GLN A 126 8.12 -6.71 12.88
C GLN A 126 8.54 -6.81 11.41
N GLU A 127 8.96 -7.99 10.97
CA GLU A 127 9.39 -8.19 9.58
C GLU A 127 8.25 -7.96 8.60
N TYR A 128 7.11 -8.61 8.82
CA TYR A 128 5.91 -8.44 7.98
C TYR A 128 5.35 -7.03 8.08
N TRP A 129 5.45 -6.40 9.25
CA TRP A 129 5.11 -4.99 9.45
C TRP A 129 5.93 -4.08 8.54
N ASN A 130 7.24 -4.32 8.43
CA ASN A 130 8.13 -3.51 7.60
C ASN A 130 7.81 -3.67 6.11
N TYR A 131 7.59 -4.89 5.62
CA TYR A 131 7.16 -5.11 4.23
C TYR A 131 5.81 -4.45 3.94
N ALA A 132 4.84 -4.60 4.82
CA ALA A 132 3.53 -3.98 4.68
C ALA A 132 3.63 -2.43 4.68
N LYS A 133 4.53 -1.87 5.48
CA LYS A 133 4.82 -0.43 5.49
C LYS A 133 5.37 0.07 4.16
N LEU A 134 6.29 -0.67 3.53
CA LEU A 134 6.82 -0.33 2.20
C LEU A 134 5.73 -0.39 1.13
N ILE A 135 4.92 -1.44 1.12
CA ILE A 135 3.77 -1.59 0.21
C ILE A 135 2.78 -0.44 0.41
N SER A 136 2.48 -0.08 1.67
CA SER A 136 1.62 1.06 1.99
C SER A 136 2.20 2.38 1.46
N GLY A 137 3.52 2.55 1.50
CA GLY A 137 4.19 3.71 0.92
C GLY A 137 3.90 3.86 -0.57
N VAL A 138 4.03 2.77 -1.31
CA VAL A 138 3.75 2.73 -2.75
C VAL A 138 2.27 3.00 -3.05
N LEU A 139 1.35 2.39 -2.28
CA LEU A 139 -0.09 2.61 -2.42
C LEU A 139 -0.48 4.08 -2.22
N ARG A 140 0.09 4.73 -1.20
CA ARG A 140 -0.18 6.14 -0.86
C ARG A 140 0.21 7.09 -1.97
N HIS A 141 1.30 6.81 -2.67
CA HIS A 141 1.80 7.63 -3.78
C HIS A 141 1.10 7.34 -5.11
N GLY A 142 0.04 6.55 -5.10
CA GLY A 142 -0.87 6.43 -6.23
C GLY A 142 -0.43 5.47 -7.33
N MET A 143 0.56 4.60 -7.08
CA MET A 143 0.88 3.54 -8.05
C MET A 143 -0.38 2.73 -8.36
N PRO A 144 -0.75 2.50 -9.63
CA PRO A 144 -1.90 1.67 -9.98
C PRO A 144 -1.85 0.30 -9.32
N ILE A 145 -2.99 -0.21 -8.86
CA ILE A 145 -3.02 -1.43 -8.03
C ILE A 145 -2.48 -2.66 -8.77
N ASN A 146 -2.72 -2.78 -10.08
CA ASN A 146 -2.15 -3.84 -10.90
C ASN A 146 -0.61 -3.83 -10.87
N PHE A 147 0.03 -2.65 -10.94
CA PHE A 147 1.49 -2.53 -10.83
C PHE A 147 1.99 -2.85 -9.42
N VAL A 148 1.26 -2.45 -8.37
CA VAL A 148 1.60 -2.83 -6.99
C VAL A 148 1.53 -4.35 -6.82
N VAL A 149 0.49 -4.99 -7.35
CA VAL A 149 0.33 -6.44 -7.32
C VAL A 149 1.47 -7.14 -8.03
N ASP A 150 1.85 -6.68 -9.23
CA ASP A 150 2.97 -7.24 -9.99
C ASP A 150 4.30 -7.02 -9.28
N MET A 151 4.54 -5.83 -8.75
CA MET A 151 5.74 -5.54 -7.97
C MET A 151 5.87 -6.50 -6.78
N VAL A 152 4.79 -6.68 -6.00
CA VAL A 152 4.80 -7.60 -4.84
C VAL A 152 4.98 -9.04 -5.30
N ASN A 153 4.31 -9.45 -6.38
CA ASN A 153 4.39 -10.82 -6.89
C ASN A 153 5.80 -11.18 -7.38
N ASN A 154 6.55 -10.21 -7.90
CA ASN A 154 7.91 -10.38 -8.42
C ASN A 154 9.00 -10.27 -7.35
N LEU A 155 8.66 -10.04 -6.07
CA LEU A 155 9.64 -10.08 -4.99
C LEU A 155 10.19 -11.51 -4.84
N HIS A 156 11.51 -11.63 -4.84
CA HIS A 156 12.20 -12.87 -4.53
C HIS A 156 12.59 -12.86 -3.05
N LEU A 157 11.89 -13.67 -2.27
CA LEU A 157 12.12 -13.78 -0.85
C LEU A 157 12.78 -15.13 -0.55
N SER A 158 13.76 -15.14 0.32
CA SER A 158 14.57 -16.32 0.63
C SER A 158 13.83 -17.38 1.45
N ASP A 159 12.78 -16.98 2.16
CA ASP A 159 12.01 -17.83 3.05
C ASP A 159 10.68 -18.26 2.41
N GLU A 160 10.32 -19.54 2.55
CA GLU A 160 9.07 -20.06 2.00
C GLU A 160 7.84 -19.42 2.67
N THR A 161 7.92 -19.16 3.98
CA THR A 161 6.85 -18.51 4.73
C THR A 161 6.60 -17.11 4.23
N LEU A 162 7.66 -16.33 3.93
CA LEU A 162 7.55 -15.01 3.32
C LEU A 162 6.95 -15.07 1.91
N ASN A 163 7.31 -16.08 1.11
CA ASN A 163 6.75 -16.27 -0.23
C ASN A 163 5.26 -16.63 -0.17
N THR A 164 4.83 -17.40 0.81
CA THR A 164 3.42 -17.72 1.04
C THR A 164 2.65 -16.50 1.52
N TRP A 165 3.22 -15.72 2.44
CA TRP A 165 2.69 -14.42 2.87
C TRP A 165 2.52 -13.47 1.67
N LYS A 166 3.53 -13.35 0.82
CA LYS A 166 3.48 -12.56 -0.41
C LYS A 166 2.25 -12.90 -1.26
N LYS A 167 1.97 -14.20 -1.47
CA LYS A 167 0.79 -14.66 -2.21
C LYS A 167 -0.52 -14.21 -1.54
N GLY A 168 -0.57 -14.20 -0.20
CA GLY A 168 -1.70 -13.70 0.58
C GLY A 168 -1.93 -12.20 0.37
N VAL A 169 -0.87 -11.41 0.41
CA VAL A 169 -0.91 -9.96 0.13
C VAL A 169 -1.38 -9.68 -1.30
N VAL A 170 -0.80 -10.37 -2.27
CA VAL A 170 -1.20 -10.26 -3.69
C VAL A 170 -2.69 -10.56 -3.87
N ARG A 171 -3.19 -11.65 -3.27
CA ARG A 171 -4.63 -12.00 -3.31
C ARG A 171 -5.49 -10.91 -2.68
N SER A 172 -5.05 -10.34 -1.58
CA SER A 172 -5.78 -9.27 -0.88
C SER A 172 -5.89 -8.02 -1.73
N LEU A 173 -4.80 -7.58 -2.35
CA LEU A 173 -4.78 -6.39 -3.19
C LEU A 173 -5.50 -6.58 -4.53
N LYS A 174 -5.48 -7.78 -5.12
CA LYS A 174 -6.19 -8.09 -6.37
C LYS A 174 -7.70 -7.81 -6.30
N ARG A 175 -8.30 -7.88 -5.12
CA ARG A 175 -9.73 -7.56 -4.93
C ARG A 175 -10.09 -6.11 -5.28
N PHE A 176 -9.11 -5.22 -5.28
CA PHE A 176 -9.28 -3.80 -5.56
C PHE A 176 -8.90 -3.40 -6.99
N ILE A 177 -8.53 -4.36 -7.83
CA ILE A 177 -8.29 -4.10 -9.25
C ILE A 177 -9.67 -4.00 -9.93
N PRO A 178 -9.99 -2.87 -10.61
CA PRO A 178 -11.25 -2.74 -11.34
C PRO A 178 -11.39 -3.81 -12.42
N ASP A 179 -12.60 -4.32 -12.61
CA ASP A 179 -12.91 -5.26 -13.69
C ASP A 179 -12.56 -4.66 -15.06
N GLY A 180 -11.93 -5.45 -15.91
CA GLY A 180 -11.49 -5.01 -17.24
C GLY A 180 -10.14 -4.27 -17.26
N THR A 181 -9.45 -4.15 -16.13
CA THR A 181 -8.08 -3.60 -16.09
C THR A 181 -7.14 -4.53 -16.87
N LYS A 182 -6.43 -3.99 -17.86
CA LYS A 182 -5.39 -4.75 -18.58
C LYS A 182 -4.28 -5.17 -17.62
N PRO A 183 -3.71 -6.37 -17.79
CA PRO A 183 -2.49 -6.74 -17.06
C PRO A 183 -1.42 -5.67 -17.26
N ALA A 184 -0.57 -5.45 -16.26
CA ALA A 184 0.62 -4.66 -16.45
C ALA A 184 1.47 -5.39 -17.51
N GLU A 185 1.60 -4.82 -18.68
CA GLU A 185 2.50 -5.36 -19.70
C GLU A 185 3.91 -5.21 -19.14
N ASN A 186 4.60 -6.34 -18.96
CA ASN A 186 6.03 -6.33 -18.69
C ASN A 186 6.72 -5.79 -19.94
N VAL A 187 6.90 -4.48 -20.01
CA VAL A 187 7.84 -3.88 -20.90
C VAL A 187 9.22 -4.17 -20.30
N CYS A 188 9.75 -5.34 -20.63
CA CYS A 188 11.18 -5.58 -20.49
C CYS A 188 11.86 -4.63 -21.48
N PRO A 189 12.69 -3.69 -21.04
CA PRO A 189 13.60 -3.03 -21.95
C PRO A 189 14.62 -4.08 -22.39
N SER A 190 14.56 -4.46 -23.66
CA SER A 190 15.61 -5.20 -24.35
C SER A 190 16.84 -4.33 -24.58
#